data_d1c9e97fb4254df7281c3a0d149ddf6c
#
_entry.id   d1c9e97fb4254df7281c3a0d149ddf6c
#
_cell.length_a   1.000
_cell.length_b   1.000
_cell.length_c   1.000
_cell.angle_alpha   90.00
_cell.angle_beta   90.00
_cell.angle_gamma   90.00
#
_symmetry.space_group_name_H-M   'P 1'
#
loop_
_entity.id
_entity.type
_entity.pdbx_description
1 polymer ?
#
loop_
_entity_poly.entity_id
_entity_poly.type
_entity_poly.pdbx_seq_one_letter_code
_entity_poly.pdbx_strand_id
1 'polypeptide(L)'
;MARPRKFKTAKALETAWEEYKAWCNDQKVLTHDFSAKNSEFVSAELKRSVTCTIEGFCVHVGMNRQAFYSTYADNPKFCDIVTRMREECEVDARMKFELGVIDTKLAPLWMSRHGYSTRQETSLGASPDGVKSFLDAVRPTKEQVKALYAEEKDE
;
A
#
# COMPACT_ATOMS: atom_id res chain seq x y z
N MET A 1 -5.92 35.69 4.91
CA MET A 1 -7.31 35.25 4.65
C MET A 1 -7.33 33.73 4.48
N ALA A 2 -8.19 33.02 5.22
CA ALA A 2 -8.32 31.56 5.06
C ALA A 2 -8.98 31.25 3.71
N ARG A 3 -8.40 30.31 2.96
CA ARG A 3 -8.94 29.86 1.68
C ARG A 3 -10.34 29.25 1.89
N PRO A 4 -11.36 29.62 1.11
CA PRO A 4 -12.70 29.10 1.28
C PRO A 4 -12.70 27.56 1.13
N ARG A 5 -13.47 26.87 1.97
CA ARG A 5 -13.63 25.41 1.90
C ARG A 5 -14.27 25.03 0.55
N LYS A 6 -13.72 24.03 -0.12
CA LYS A 6 -14.26 23.53 -1.38
C LYS A 6 -15.63 22.87 -1.20
N PHE A 7 -15.77 22.03 -0.16
CA PHE A 7 -17.04 21.42 0.19
C PHE A 7 -17.62 22.08 1.44
N LYS A 8 -18.84 22.62 1.31
CA LYS A 8 -19.54 23.32 2.39
C LYS A 8 -20.34 22.36 3.28
N THR A 9 -20.76 21.21 2.75
CA THR A 9 -21.57 20.21 3.42
C THR A 9 -20.98 18.82 3.28
N ALA A 10 -21.24 17.93 4.23
CA ALA A 10 -20.83 16.52 4.18
C ALA A 10 -21.42 15.84 2.93
N LYS A 11 -22.68 16.14 2.59
CA LYS A 11 -23.33 15.60 1.39
C LYS A 11 -22.64 16.00 0.10
N ALA A 12 -22.13 17.24 -0.02
CA ALA A 12 -21.37 17.67 -1.19
C ALA A 12 -20.03 16.92 -1.32
N LEU A 13 -19.37 16.63 -0.21
CA LEU A 13 -18.17 15.80 -0.18
C LEU A 13 -18.48 14.36 -0.58
N GLU A 14 -19.57 13.79 -0.06
CA GLU A 14 -20.05 12.45 -0.39
C GLU A 14 -20.37 12.31 -1.88
N THR A 15 -21.11 13.26 -2.46
CA THR A 15 -21.42 13.26 -3.88
C THR A 15 -20.14 13.28 -4.73
N ALA A 16 -19.20 14.15 -4.42
CA ALA A 16 -17.93 14.23 -5.14
C ALA A 16 -17.10 12.93 -4.97
N TRP A 17 -17.21 12.25 -3.84
CA TRP A 17 -16.58 10.97 -3.61
C TRP A 17 -17.19 9.88 -4.49
N GLU A 18 -18.51 9.81 -4.59
CA GLU A 18 -19.20 8.85 -5.47
C GLU A 18 -18.85 9.09 -6.95
N GLU A 19 -18.78 10.36 -7.40
CA GLU A 19 -18.34 10.70 -8.74
C GLU A 19 -16.90 10.23 -9.01
N TYR A 20 -16.00 10.40 -8.04
CA TYR A 20 -14.63 9.92 -8.15
C TYR A 20 -14.56 8.39 -8.22
N LYS A 21 -15.33 7.66 -7.41
CA LYS A 21 -15.39 6.19 -7.48
C LYS A 21 -15.91 5.71 -8.85
N ALA A 22 -16.93 6.37 -9.37
CA ALA A 22 -17.45 6.08 -10.71
C ALA A 22 -16.36 6.31 -11.77
N TRP A 23 -15.62 7.41 -11.66
CA TRP A 23 -14.49 7.70 -12.54
C TRP A 23 -13.38 6.64 -12.43
N CYS A 24 -13.01 6.20 -11.21
CA CYS A 24 -12.03 5.12 -11.01
C CYS A 24 -12.45 3.81 -11.70
N ASN A 25 -13.74 3.50 -11.72
CA ASN A 25 -14.27 2.28 -12.31
C ASN A 25 -14.47 2.34 -13.83
N ASP A 26 -14.40 3.53 -14.42
CA ASP A 26 -14.63 3.74 -15.85
C ASP A 26 -13.37 4.10 -16.65
N GLN A 27 -12.20 3.73 -16.13
CA GLN A 27 -10.95 3.99 -16.84
C GLN A 27 -10.82 3.07 -18.05
N LYS A 28 -10.26 3.61 -19.14
CA LYS A 28 -10.02 2.89 -20.37
C LYS A 28 -8.52 2.84 -20.66
N VAL A 29 -8.06 1.69 -21.09
CA VAL A 29 -6.68 1.48 -21.52
C VAL A 29 -6.69 1.01 -22.96
N LEU A 30 -5.95 1.70 -23.81
CA LEU A 30 -5.73 1.26 -25.18
C LEU A 30 -4.67 0.15 -25.17
N THR A 31 -5.05 -1.03 -25.64
CA THR A 31 -4.14 -2.17 -25.82
C THR A 31 -3.87 -2.38 -27.29
N HIS A 32 -2.62 -2.73 -27.61
CA HIS A 32 -2.18 -3.07 -28.95
C HIS A 32 -1.68 -4.50 -28.92
N ASP A 33 -2.35 -5.36 -29.68
CA ASP A 33 -1.95 -6.75 -29.84
C ASP A 33 -1.67 -7.06 -31.31
N PHE A 34 -0.66 -7.90 -31.58
CA PHE A 34 -0.38 -8.38 -32.92
C PHE A 34 -1.24 -9.61 -33.22
N SER A 35 -2.15 -9.48 -34.18
CA SER A 35 -2.95 -10.60 -34.67
C SER A 35 -2.13 -11.42 -35.68
N ALA A 36 -1.63 -12.58 -35.25
CA ALA A 36 -0.90 -13.50 -36.12
C ALA A 36 -1.77 -14.01 -37.29
N LYS A 37 -3.10 -14.06 -37.12
CA LYS A 37 -4.04 -14.50 -38.17
C LYS A 37 -4.15 -13.50 -39.30
N ASN A 38 -4.13 -12.21 -38.99
CA ASN A 38 -4.29 -11.15 -39.98
C ASN A 38 -2.96 -10.46 -40.32
N SER A 39 -1.87 -10.80 -39.62
CA SER A 39 -0.55 -10.16 -39.74
C SER A 39 -0.59 -8.65 -39.56
N GLU A 40 -1.48 -8.16 -38.67
CA GLU A 40 -1.66 -6.73 -38.40
C GLU A 40 -1.76 -6.45 -36.92
N PHE A 41 -1.46 -5.21 -36.52
CA PHE A 41 -1.70 -4.73 -35.15
C PHE A 41 -3.15 -4.34 -34.97
N VAL A 42 -3.79 -4.94 -34.00
CA VAL A 42 -5.16 -4.62 -33.60
C VAL A 42 -5.13 -3.81 -32.31
N SER A 43 -5.83 -2.67 -32.31
CA SER A 43 -5.99 -1.83 -31.13
C SER A 43 -7.39 -2.01 -30.58
N ALA A 44 -7.49 -2.23 -29.26
CA ALA A 44 -8.76 -2.33 -28.56
C ALA A 44 -8.76 -1.47 -27.29
N GLU A 45 -9.87 -0.81 -27.02
CA GLU A 45 -10.09 -0.15 -25.74
C GLU A 45 -10.61 -1.17 -24.73
N LEU A 46 -9.86 -1.39 -23.65
CA LEU A 46 -10.30 -2.21 -22.53
C LEU A 46 -10.70 -1.32 -21.36
N LYS A 47 -11.89 -1.55 -20.83
CA LYS A 47 -12.33 -0.92 -19.59
C LYS A 47 -11.55 -1.54 -18.42
N ARG A 48 -10.86 -0.71 -17.65
CA ARG A 48 -10.10 -1.10 -16.47
C ARG A 48 -10.48 -0.24 -15.28
N SER A 49 -10.65 -0.85 -14.12
CA SER A 49 -10.82 -0.08 -12.88
C SER A 49 -9.48 0.20 -12.25
N VAL A 50 -9.31 1.39 -11.69
CA VAL A 50 -8.18 1.75 -10.83
C VAL A 50 -8.63 1.81 -9.39
N THR A 51 -7.70 1.56 -8.45
CA THR A 51 -8.00 1.54 -7.02
C THR A 51 -8.29 2.95 -6.53
N CYS A 52 -9.38 3.11 -5.77
CA CYS A 52 -9.70 4.36 -5.13
C CYS A 52 -8.70 4.68 -4.02
N THR A 53 -8.26 5.93 -3.95
CA THR A 53 -7.38 6.43 -2.88
C THR A 53 -7.76 7.85 -2.50
N ILE A 54 -7.53 8.24 -1.24
CA ILE A 54 -7.75 9.62 -0.80
C ILE A 54 -6.86 10.60 -1.57
N GLU A 55 -5.62 10.20 -1.87
CA GLU A 55 -4.70 11.01 -2.66
C GLU A 55 -5.22 11.23 -4.08
N GLY A 56 -5.70 10.15 -4.72
CA GLY A 56 -6.31 10.23 -6.06
C GLY A 56 -7.56 11.11 -6.07
N PHE A 57 -8.41 10.99 -5.05
CA PHE A 57 -9.55 11.88 -4.87
C PHE A 57 -9.12 13.34 -4.74
N CYS A 58 -8.12 13.64 -3.91
CA CYS A 58 -7.62 15.00 -3.75
C CYS A 58 -7.14 15.59 -5.09
N VAL A 59 -6.40 14.81 -5.88
CA VAL A 59 -5.95 15.21 -7.21
C VAL A 59 -7.15 15.44 -8.13
N HIS A 60 -8.10 14.52 -8.18
CA HIS A 60 -9.30 14.57 -9.01
C HIS A 60 -10.12 15.85 -8.76
N VAL A 61 -10.28 16.22 -7.49
CA VAL A 61 -10.99 17.43 -7.11
C VAL A 61 -10.12 18.69 -7.07
N GLY A 62 -8.84 18.62 -7.43
CA GLY A 62 -7.92 19.75 -7.43
C GLY A 62 -7.64 20.31 -6.03
N MET A 63 -7.40 19.43 -5.05
CA MET A 63 -7.14 19.79 -3.66
C MET A 63 -5.80 19.17 -3.20
N ASN A 64 -5.10 19.86 -2.30
CA ASN A 64 -3.92 19.29 -1.65
C ASN A 64 -4.35 18.31 -0.54
N ARG A 65 -3.67 17.15 -0.44
CA ARG A 65 -3.94 16.13 0.58
C ARG A 65 -3.87 16.68 2.01
N GLN A 66 -2.85 17.48 2.31
CA GLN A 66 -2.72 18.08 3.64
C GLN A 66 -3.89 19.00 3.96
N ALA A 67 -4.30 19.84 3.00
CA ALA A 67 -5.46 20.70 3.15
C ALA A 67 -6.77 19.91 3.30
N PHE A 68 -6.89 18.74 2.65
CA PHE A 68 -8.02 17.85 2.84
C PHE A 68 -8.12 17.36 4.28
N TYR A 69 -7.04 16.78 4.82
CA TYR A 69 -7.05 16.25 6.19
C TYR A 69 -7.28 17.37 7.22
N SER A 70 -6.54 18.47 7.16
CA SER A 70 -6.69 19.58 8.12
C SER A 70 -8.06 20.26 8.07
N THR A 71 -8.77 20.20 6.94
CA THR A 71 -10.06 20.87 6.79
C THR A 71 -11.24 19.96 7.12
N TYR A 72 -11.15 18.66 6.79
CA TYR A 72 -12.28 17.73 6.85
C TYR A 72 -12.11 16.61 7.86
N ALA A 73 -10.91 16.05 8.06
CA ALA A 73 -10.72 14.90 8.94
C ALA A 73 -10.98 15.24 10.42
N ASP A 74 -10.50 16.40 10.85
CA ASP A 74 -10.67 16.84 12.26
C ASP A 74 -11.97 17.61 12.51
N ASN A 75 -12.80 17.77 11.48
CA ASN A 75 -14.04 18.53 11.58
C ASN A 75 -15.21 17.60 11.90
N PRO A 76 -15.93 17.80 13.05
CA PRO A 76 -17.03 16.93 13.46
C PRO A 76 -18.15 16.77 12.44
N LYS A 77 -18.31 17.72 11.50
CA LYS A 77 -19.32 17.66 10.44
C LYS A 77 -18.91 16.73 9.28
N PHE A 78 -17.64 16.37 9.18
CA PHE A 78 -17.09 15.64 8.07
C PHE A 78 -16.30 14.38 8.48
N CYS A 79 -15.95 14.23 9.77
CA CYS A 79 -15.09 13.14 10.25
C CYS A 79 -15.67 11.76 9.89
N ASP A 80 -16.97 11.57 10.06
CA ASP A 80 -17.63 10.29 9.77
C ASP A 80 -17.51 9.91 8.28
N ILE A 81 -17.73 10.90 7.39
CA ILE A 81 -17.60 10.62 5.96
C ILE A 81 -16.15 10.39 5.55
N VAL A 82 -15.19 11.12 6.13
CA VAL A 82 -13.76 10.91 5.85
C VAL A 82 -13.30 9.54 6.34
N THR A 83 -13.80 9.10 7.49
CA THR A 83 -13.53 7.75 8.02
C THR A 83 -14.08 6.69 7.06
N ARG A 84 -15.34 6.82 6.65
CA ARG A 84 -15.95 5.91 5.68
C ARG A 84 -15.20 5.89 4.34
N MET A 85 -14.77 7.05 3.82
CA MET A 85 -13.95 7.10 2.60
C MET A 85 -12.66 6.30 2.72
N ARG A 86 -12.00 6.29 3.89
CA ARG A 86 -10.80 5.49 4.14
C ARG A 86 -11.10 4.00 4.16
N GLU A 87 -12.17 3.60 4.84
CA GLU A 87 -12.63 2.21 4.89
C GLU A 87 -13.01 1.71 3.48
N GLU A 88 -13.69 2.54 2.70
CA GLU A 88 -14.03 2.21 1.31
C GLU A 88 -12.78 2.05 0.43
N CYS A 89 -11.72 2.85 0.62
CA CYS A 89 -10.44 2.65 -0.07
C CYS A 89 -9.80 1.29 0.25
N GLU A 90 -9.85 0.89 1.53
CA GLU A 90 -9.31 -0.39 1.98
C GLU A 90 -10.11 -1.55 1.37
N VAL A 91 -11.43 -1.50 1.46
CA VAL A 91 -12.34 -2.52 0.90
C VAL A 91 -12.16 -2.63 -0.61
N ASP A 92 -12.11 -1.49 -1.34
CA ASP A 92 -11.90 -1.47 -2.79
C ASP A 92 -10.56 -2.13 -3.18
N ALA A 93 -9.48 -1.82 -2.47
CA ALA A 93 -8.18 -2.43 -2.71
C ALA A 93 -8.21 -3.94 -2.49
N ARG A 94 -8.79 -4.40 -1.37
CA ARG A 94 -8.92 -5.82 -1.04
C ARG A 94 -9.74 -6.58 -2.08
N MET A 95 -10.92 -6.05 -2.43
CA MET A 95 -11.79 -6.67 -3.45
C MET A 95 -11.08 -6.79 -4.80
N LYS A 96 -10.33 -5.76 -5.23
CA LYS A 96 -9.60 -5.79 -6.49
C LYS A 96 -8.45 -6.80 -6.50
N PHE A 97 -7.82 -7.08 -5.33
CA PHE A 97 -6.89 -8.20 -5.18
C PHE A 97 -7.59 -9.54 -5.28
N GLU A 98 -8.70 -9.72 -4.56
CA GLU A 98 -9.46 -10.96 -4.55
C GLU A 98 -10.01 -11.30 -5.96
N LEU A 99 -10.39 -10.28 -6.73
CA LEU A 99 -10.87 -10.42 -8.11
C LEU A 99 -9.74 -10.51 -9.16
N GLY A 100 -8.48 -10.42 -8.74
CA GLY A 100 -7.34 -10.48 -9.65
C GLY A 100 -7.18 -9.25 -10.57
N VAL A 101 -7.82 -8.13 -10.24
CA VAL A 101 -7.68 -6.85 -10.99
C VAL A 101 -6.33 -6.22 -10.73
N ILE A 102 -5.79 -6.38 -9.53
CA ILE A 102 -4.46 -5.90 -9.14
C ILE A 102 -3.53 -7.11 -9.07
N ASP A 103 -2.31 -6.96 -9.62
CA ASP A 103 -1.28 -8.00 -9.54
C ASP A 103 -0.97 -8.33 -8.07
N THR A 104 -1.05 -9.60 -7.73
CA THR A 104 -0.80 -10.11 -6.37
C THR A 104 0.59 -9.77 -5.83
N LYS A 105 1.56 -9.53 -6.71
CA LYS A 105 2.91 -9.05 -6.32
C LYS A 105 2.88 -7.67 -5.66
N LEU A 106 1.87 -6.86 -5.96
CA LEU A 106 1.68 -5.54 -5.36
C LEU A 106 0.89 -5.58 -4.05
N ALA A 107 0.33 -6.75 -3.66
CA ALA A 107 -0.46 -6.89 -2.45
C ALA A 107 0.26 -6.39 -1.18
N PRO A 108 1.55 -6.75 -0.92
CA PRO A 108 2.25 -6.26 0.27
C PRO A 108 2.33 -4.73 0.32
N LEU A 109 2.54 -4.09 -0.85
CA LEU A 109 2.64 -2.64 -0.94
C LEU A 109 1.30 -1.96 -0.63
N TRP A 110 0.21 -2.45 -1.21
CA TRP A 110 -1.12 -1.88 -1.02
C TRP A 110 -1.66 -2.16 0.38
N MET A 111 -1.54 -3.39 0.86
CA MET A 111 -2.08 -3.77 2.16
C MET A 111 -1.31 -3.11 3.32
N SER A 112 -0.01 -2.88 3.18
CA SER A 112 0.76 -2.15 4.18
C SER A 112 0.28 -0.71 4.40
N ARG A 113 -0.31 -0.06 3.39
CA ARG A 113 -0.92 1.28 3.53
C ARG A 113 -2.14 1.28 4.45
N HIS A 114 -2.81 0.14 4.59
CA HIS A 114 -3.98 -0.06 5.44
C HIS A 114 -3.63 -0.71 6.78
N GLY A 115 -2.34 -0.78 7.13
CA GLY A 115 -1.89 -1.31 8.42
C GLY A 115 -1.70 -2.83 8.47
N TYR A 116 -1.92 -3.54 7.36
CA TYR A 116 -1.62 -4.97 7.29
C TYR A 116 -0.11 -5.19 7.19
N SER A 117 0.44 -6.04 8.03
CA SER A 117 1.85 -6.46 7.99
C SER A 117 1.97 -7.89 7.49
N THR A 118 2.78 -8.10 6.47
CA THR A 118 3.20 -9.44 6.03
C THR A 118 4.42 -9.94 6.82
N ARG A 119 5.06 -9.06 7.60
CA ARG A 119 6.08 -9.47 8.55
C ARG A 119 5.37 -10.17 9.70
N GLN A 120 5.52 -11.49 9.79
CA GLN A 120 5.56 -12.11 11.10
C GLN A 120 6.71 -11.41 11.82
N GLU A 121 6.41 -10.49 12.71
CA GLU A 121 7.31 -10.15 13.78
C GLU A 121 7.42 -11.43 14.59
N THR A 122 8.33 -12.28 14.21
CA THR A 122 8.91 -13.21 15.13
C THR A 122 9.60 -12.28 16.12
N SER A 123 8.88 -11.84 17.13
CA SER A 123 9.49 -11.40 18.35
C SER A 123 10.25 -12.65 18.84
N LEU A 124 11.46 -12.81 18.37
CA LEU A 124 12.48 -13.46 19.17
C LEU A 124 12.45 -12.64 20.44
N GLY A 125 11.64 -13.09 21.38
CA GLY A 125 11.71 -12.68 22.78
C GLY A 125 13.07 -13.11 23.30
N ALA A 126 14.10 -12.56 22.69
CA ALA A 126 15.44 -12.63 23.18
C ALA A 126 15.44 -11.72 24.39
N SER A 127 15.05 -12.29 25.55
CA SER A 127 15.45 -11.70 26.81
C SER A 127 16.95 -11.42 26.72
N PRO A 128 17.46 -10.35 27.32
CA PRO A 128 18.91 -10.07 27.33
C PRO A 128 19.74 -11.29 27.72
N ASP A 129 19.17 -12.17 28.55
CA ASP A 129 19.79 -13.43 28.96
C ASP A 129 19.76 -14.53 27.88
N GLY A 130 18.72 -14.58 27.04
CA GLY A 130 18.63 -15.47 25.88
C GLY A 130 19.64 -15.11 24.78
N VAL A 131 19.85 -13.82 24.53
CA VAL A 131 20.88 -13.35 23.59
C VAL A 131 22.29 -13.69 24.12
N LYS A 132 22.55 -13.50 25.41
CA LYS A 132 23.82 -13.86 26.02
C LYS A 132 24.07 -15.37 25.92
N SER A 133 23.08 -16.18 26.26
CA SER A 133 23.16 -17.64 26.17
C SER A 133 23.47 -18.12 24.74
N PHE A 134 22.84 -17.51 23.74
CA PHE A 134 23.10 -17.81 22.33
C PHE A 134 24.52 -17.39 21.92
N LEU A 135 24.95 -16.19 22.31
CA LEU A 135 26.29 -15.68 21.98
C LEU A 135 27.38 -16.52 22.68
N ASP A 136 27.15 -16.94 23.89
CA ASP A 136 28.08 -17.83 24.64
C ASP A 136 28.16 -19.25 24.04
N ALA A 137 27.03 -19.75 23.50
CA ALA A 137 27.00 -21.04 22.81
C ALA A 137 27.68 -21.00 21.41
N VAL A 138 27.70 -19.86 20.75
CA VAL A 138 28.31 -19.67 19.41
C VAL A 138 29.78 -19.21 19.52
N ARG A 139 30.23 -18.74 20.69
CA ARG A 139 31.61 -18.34 20.87
C ARG A 139 32.53 -19.57 20.80
N PRO A 140 33.52 -19.55 19.90
CA PRO A 140 34.49 -20.64 19.86
C PRO A 140 35.27 -20.72 21.20
N THR A 141 35.42 -21.91 21.72
CA THR A 141 36.20 -22.09 22.91
C THR A 141 37.69 -21.76 22.68
N LYS A 142 38.41 -21.40 23.74
CA LYS A 142 39.85 -21.06 23.62
C LYS A 142 40.66 -22.18 22.97
N GLU A 143 40.21 -23.43 23.12
CA GLU A 143 40.82 -24.61 22.53
C GLU A 143 40.56 -24.68 21.01
N GLN A 144 39.34 -24.38 20.56
CA GLN A 144 38.99 -24.29 19.14
C GLN A 144 39.74 -23.16 18.43
N VAL A 145 39.87 -22.02 19.09
CA VAL A 145 40.67 -20.90 18.55
C VAL A 145 42.13 -21.26 18.44
N LYS A 146 42.70 -21.94 19.45
CA LYS A 146 44.10 -22.43 19.41
C LYS A 146 44.32 -23.47 18.32
N ALA A 147 43.37 -24.35 18.07
CA ALA A 147 43.46 -25.34 17.00
C ALA A 147 43.50 -24.70 15.63
N LEU A 148 42.64 -23.70 15.39
CA LEU A 148 42.61 -22.91 14.11
C LEU A 148 43.96 -22.22 13.85
N TYR A 149 44.59 -21.62 14.88
CA TYR A 149 45.89 -20.96 14.73
C TYR A 149 47.08 -21.92 14.71
N ALA A 150 46.90 -23.20 15.07
CA ALA A 150 47.95 -24.20 14.94
C ALA A 150 48.05 -24.72 13.50
N GLU A 151 46.93 -24.88 12.80
CA GLU A 151 46.88 -25.30 11.38
C GLU A 151 47.45 -24.24 10.42
N GLU A 152 47.40 -22.93 10.75
CA GLU A 152 48.00 -21.87 9.93
C GLU A 152 49.54 -21.81 10.01
N LYS A 153 50.21 -22.52 10.90
CA LYS A 153 51.65 -22.49 11.05
C LYS A 153 52.38 -23.63 10.37
N ASP A 154 51.66 -24.60 9.83
CA ASP A 154 52.23 -25.76 9.15
C ASP A 154 52.12 -25.71 7.61
N GLU A 155 51.69 -24.56 7.02
CA GLU A 155 51.82 -24.20 5.60
C GLU A 155 52.97 -23.18 5.42
#